data_60546107a605f5832ca7e6e7431f1316
#
_entry.id   60546107a605f5832ca7e6e7431f1316
#
_cell.length_a   1.000
_cell.length_b   1.000
_cell.length_c   1.000
_cell.angle_alpha   90.00
_cell.angle_beta   90.00
_cell.angle_gamma   90.00
#
_symmetry.space_group_name_H-M   'P 1'
#
loop_
_entity.id
_entity.type
_entity.pdbx_description
1 polymer ?
#
loop_
_entity_poly.entity_id
_entity_poly.type
_entity_poly.pdbx_seq_one_letter_code
_entity_poly.pdbx_strand_id
1 'polypeptide(L)'
;ELVVKENGKVENGDIAVIDFEGFKDEVAFDGGKGENYSLEIGSNTFIPGFEEALIGLKAGDEKDVNVSFPEDYMAEDLKGKPVVFKVKVNEVKTKVYPELNEDFFLDLGFEDVKTVEDLKKTIKKGMTEQKEYQAENKYVDELFEALLKQITVEIPHEVIHEEMDTMIKEYEDRLKMQGLTLKQ
;
A
#
# COMPACT_ATOMS: atom_id res chain seq x y z
N GLU A 1 5.39 16.93 3.95
CA GLU A 1 4.43 17.99 3.59
C GLU A 1 4.34 18.08 2.08
N LEU A 2 3.12 18.35 1.55
CA LEU A 2 2.90 18.57 0.13
C LEU A 2 2.88 20.07 -0.14
N VAL A 3 3.77 20.52 -1.01
CA VAL A 3 3.86 21.94 -1.39
C VAL A 3 3.58 22.08 -2.88
N VAL A 4 2.76 23.07 -3.23
CA VAL A 4 2.45 23.40 -4.63
C VAL A 4 3.70 23.94 -5.31
N LYS A 5 4.02 23.39 -6.47
CA LYS A 5 5.17 23.77 -7.28
C LYS A 5 4.73 24.83 -8.29
N GLU A 6 4.69 26.08 -7.86
CA GLU A 6 4.31 27.19 -8.76
C GLU A 6 5.23 27.27 -9.98
N ASN A 7 4.66 27.15 -11.18
CA ASN A 7 5.39 27.12 -12.46
C ASN A 7 6.44 25.99 -12.61
N GLY A 8 6.46 25.02 -11.70
CA GLY A 8 7.33 23.85 -11.78
C GLY A 8 6.87 22.86 -12.85
N LYS A 9 7.82 22.08 -13.36
CA LYS A 9 7.52 20.94 -14.23
C LYS A 9 7.26 19.71 -13.37
N VAL A 10 6.42 18.83 -13.90
CA VAL A 10 6.19 17.49 -13.35
C VAL A 10 7.50 16.69 -13.42
N GLU A 11 7.95 16.19 -12.30
CA GLU A 11 9.12 15.35 -12.15
C GLU A 11 8.75 14.02 -11.47
N ASN A 12 9.62 13.05 -11.56
CA ASN A 12 9.41 11.77 -10.89
C ASN A 12 9.36 11.96 -9.35
N GLY A 13 8.35 11.43 -8.69
CA GLY A 13 8.08 11.60 -7.26
C GLY A 13 7.16 12.78 -6.91
N ASP A 14 6.83 13.65 -7.89
CA ASP A 14 5.82 14.69 -7.70
C ASP A 14 4.40 14.10 -7.74
N ILE A 15 3.45 14.85 -7.21
CA ILE A 15 2.02 14.56 -7.33
C ILE A 15 1.42 15.52 -8.33
N ALA A 16 0.99 15.02 -9.48
CA ALA A 16 0.24 15.77 -10.46
C ALA A 16 -1.26 15.64 -10.19
N VAL A 17 -1.95 16.76 -10.03
CA VAL A 17 -3.41 16.81 -9.99
C VAL A 17 -3.88 16.98 -11.42
N ILE A 18 -4.55 15.96 -11.96
CA ILE A 18 -4.91 15.88 -13.37
C ILE A 18 -6.40 15.66 -13.58
N ASP A 19 -6.89 16.19 -14.70
CA ASP A 19 -8.12 15.71 -15.31
C ASP A 19 -7.73 14.85 -16.50
N PHE A 20 -8.41 13.74 -16.70
CA PHE A 20 -8.14 12.85 -17.83
C PHE A 20 -9.42 12.24 -18.36
N GLU A 21 -9.45 11.99 -19.66
CA GLU A 21 -10.51 11.28 -20.34
C GLU A 21 -9.92 10.37 -21.42
N GLY A 22 -10.22 9.07 -21.32
CA GLY A 22 -9.70 8.04 -22.21
C GLY A 22 -10.63 7.77 -23.40
N PHE A 23 -10.04 7.66 -24.58
CA PHE A 23 -10.72 7.37 -25.84
C PHE A 23 -10.13 6.12 -26.48
N LYS A 24 -11.00 5.23 -26.91
CA LYS A 24 -10.67 4.10 -27.76
C LYS A 24 -11.42 4.26 -29.09
N ASP A 25 -10.69 4.25 -30.19
CA ASP A 25 -11.29 4.47 -31.51
C ASP A 25 -12.17 5.75 -31.58
N GLU A 26 -11.67 6.84 -30.96
CA GLU A 26 -12.34 8.14 -30.82
C GLU A 26 -13.61 8.14 -29.95
N VAL A 27 -13.94 7.00 -29.30
CA VAL A 27 -15.09 6.88 -28.39
C VAL A 27 -14.60 6.83 -26.95
N ALA A 28 -15.16 7.69 -26.11
CA ALA A 28 -14.88 7.65 -24.66
C ALA A 28 -15.39 6.32 -24.06
N PHE A 29 -14.59 5.71 -23.19
CA PHE A 29 -14.97 4.46 -22.53
C PHE A 29 -15.22 4.65 -21.03
N ASP A 30 -16.10 3.81 -20.49
CA ASP A 30 -16.46 3.86 -19.08
C ASP A 30 -15.27 3.55 -18.19
N GLY A 31 -15.11 4.36 -17.12
CA GLY A 31 -13.97 4.24 -16.19
C GLY A 31 -12.69 4.93 -16.68
N GLY A 32 -12.70 5.48 -17.92
CA GLY A 32 -11.56 6.22 -18.47
C GLY A 32 -11.51 7.70 -18.11
N LYS A 33 -12.44 8.22 -17.29
CA LYS A 33 -12.52 9.64 -16.94
C LYS A 33 -12.27 9.87 -15.46
N GLY A 34 -11.48 10.88 -15.14
CA GLY A 34 -11.28 11.39 -13.78
C GLY A 34 -11.03 12.88 -13.79
N GLU A 35 -11.53 13.56 -12.76
CA GLU A 35 -11.33 15.00 -12.55
C GLU A 35 -10.63 15.24 -11.21
N ASN A 36 -9.67 16.16 -11.18
CA ASN A 36 -8.85 16.48 -10.00
C ASN A 36 -8.21 15.26 -9.35
N TYR A 37 -7.80 14.28 -10.14
CA TYR A 37 -7.16 13.07 -9.64
C TYR A 37 -5.70 13.36 -9.27
N SER A 38 -5.33 13.00 -8.04
CA SER A 38 -3.96 13.15 -7.54
C SER A 38 -3.14 11.91 -7.89
N LEU A 39 -2.27 12.03 -8.88
CA LEU A 39 -1.40 10.96 -9.37
C LEU A 39 0.05 11.21 -8.93
N GLU A 40 0.61 10.27 -8.19
CA GLU A 40 2.05 10.26 -7.90
C GLU A 40 2.83 9.70 -9.09
N ILE A 41 3.69 10.53 -9.67
CA ILE A 41 4.50 10.18 -10.85
C ILE A 41 5.62 9.22 -10.46
N GLY A 42 5.65 8.06 -11.10
CA GLY A 42 6.59 6.97 -10.80
C GLY A 42 6.03 5.92 -9.83
N SER A 43 4.75 6.03 -9.45
CA SER A 43 4.08 5.04 -8.60
C SER A 43 3.72 3.75 -9.34
N ASN A 44 3.69 3.79 -10.67
CA ASN A 44 3.18 2.74 -11.56
C ASN A 44 1.73 2.32 -11.24
N THR A 45 0.93 3.25 -10.75
CA THR A 45 -0.50 3.04 -10.46
C THR A 45 -1.35 3.05 -11.73
N PHE A 46 -0.90 3.81 -12.74
CA PHE A 46 -1.53 3.88 -14.06
C PHE A 46 -0.87 2.91 -15.04
N ILE A 47 -1.49 2.78 -16.22
CA ILE A 47 -0.96 1.92 -17.29
C ILE A 47 0.43 2.41 -17.72
N PRO A 48 1.33 1.47 -18.11
CA PRO A 48 2.69 1.81 -18.50
C PRO A 48 2.74 2.87 -19.60
N GLY A 49 3.62 3.85 -19.45
CA GLY A 49 3.79 4.96 -20.38
C GLY A 49 2.92 6.19 -20.07
N PHE A 50 1.89 6.05 -19.22
CA PHE A 50 1.01 7.17 -18.89
C PHE A 50 1.72 8.20 -17.99
N GLU A 51 2.30 7.74 -16.89
CA GLU A 51 2.97 8.63 -15.94
C GLU A 51 4.21 9.28 -16.55
N GLU A 52 4.98 8.54 -17.33
CA GLU A 52 6.17 9.02 -18.02
C GLU A 52 5.82 10.11 -19.06
N ALA A 53 4.66 9.99 -19.69
CA ALA A 53 4.21 10.99 -20.66
C ALA A 53 3.88 12.34 -20.02
N LEU A 54 3.61 12.38 -18.72
CA LEU A 54 3.30 13.61 -17.98
C LEU A 54 4.56 14.35 -17.51
N ILE A 55 5.71 13.68 -17.47
CA ILE A 55 6.97 14.29 -17.05
C ILE A 55 7.31 15.47 -17.97
N GLY A 56 7.64 16.59 -17.35
CA GLY A 56 8.00 17.84 -18.02
C GLY A 56 6.85 18.78 -18.31
N LEU A 57 5.59 18.36 -18.13
CA LEU A 57 4.42 19.23 -18.23
C LEU A 57 4.35 20.17 -17.01
N LYS A 58 3.57 21.22 -17.15
CA LYS A 58 3.32 22.21 -16.10
C LYS A 58 1.83 22.29 -15.79
N ALA A 59 1.50 22.91 -14.67
CA ALA A 59 0.11 23.28 -14.37
C ALA A 59 -0.47 24.11 -15.51
N GLY A 60 -1.66 23.73 -15.99
CA GLY A 60 -2.36 24.30 -17.13
C GLY A 60 -2.06 23.64 -18.48
N ASP A 61 -1.06 22.81 -18.59
CA ASP A 61 -0.75 22.10 -19.83
C ASP A 61 -1.79 20.99 -20.11
N GLU A 62 -2.10 20.83 -21.39
CA GLU A 62 -2.94 19.75 -21.91
C GLU A 62 -2.14 18.90 -22.89
N LYS A 63 -2.30 17.57 -22.82
CA LYS A 63 -1.58 16.64 -23.68
C LYS A 63 -2.40 15.42 -23.99
N ASP A 64 -2.33 14.96 -25.23
CA ASP A 64 -2.83 13.66 -25.64
C ASP A 64 -1.75 12.59 -25.38
N VAL A 65 -2.06 11.65 -24.51
CA VAL A 65 -1.17 10.57 -24.09
C VAL A 65 -1.62 9.29 -24.79
N ASN A 66 -0.78 8.79 -25.70
CA ASN A 66 -1.02 7.56 -26.45
C ASN A 66 -0.38 6.39 -25.69
N VAL A 67 -1.18 5.46 -25.21
CA VAL A 67 -0.73 4.29 -24.45
C VAL A 67 -1.53 3.06 -24.85
N SER A 68 -1.04 1.86 -24.47
CA SER A 68 -1.75 0.61 -24.69
C SER A 68 -1.99 -0.07 -23.37
N PHE A 69 -3.19 -0.61 -23.17
CA PHE A 69 -3.46 -1.43 -22.02
C PHE A 69 -2.63 -2.72 -22.04
N PRO A 70 -2.16 -3.22 -20.88
CA PRO A 70 -1.52 -4.51 -20.78
C PRO A 70 -2.44 -5.66 -21.24
N GLU A 71 -1.86 -6.76 -21.69
CA GLU A 71 -2.64 -7.94 -22.15
C GLU A 71 -3.34 -8.68 -21.01
N ASP A 72 -2.89 -8.47 -19.78
CA ASP A 72 -3.46 -9.04 -18.55
C ASP A 72 -4.44 -8.10 -17.84
N TYR A 73 -4.85 -7.00 -18.49
CA TYR A 73 -5.79 -6.05 -17.90
C TYR A 73 -7.15 -6.69 -17.65
N MET A 74 -7.81 -6.33 -16.54
CA MET A 74 -9.06 -6.98 -16.08
C MET A 74 -10.24 -6.82 -17.04
N ALA A 75 -10.34 -5.68 -17.76
CA ALA A 75 -11.38 -5.43 -18.74
C ALA A 75 -11.00 -6.01 -20.09
N GLU A 76 -11.69 -7.07 -20.53
CA GLU A 76 -11.39 -7.80 -21.77
C GLU A 76 -11.47 -6.90 -23.03
N ASP A 77 -12.38 -5.94 -23.03
CA ASP A 77 -12.57 -5.00 -24.16
C ASP A 77 -11.41 -4.02 -24.35
N LEU A 78 -10.55 -3.88 -23.32
CA LEU A 78 -9.41 -2.95 -23.31
C LEU A 78 -8.06 -3.66 -23.40
N LYS A 79 -7.98 -4.97 -23.16
CA LYS A 79 -6.73 -5.76 -23.20
C LYS A 79 -5.96 -5.54 -24.49
N GLY A 80 -4.69 -5.15 -24.35
CA GLY A 80 -3.77 -4.93 -25.47
C GLY A 80 -4.21 -3.84 -26.45
N LYS A 81 -5.25 -3.06 -26.14
CA LYS A 81 -5.77 -2.05 -27.06
C LYS A 81 -5.03 -0.72 -26.90
N PRO A 82 -4.71 -0.05 -28.00
CA PRO A 82 -4.22 1.31 -27.96
C PRO A 82 -5.37 2.27 -27.61
N VAL A 83 -5.07 3.23 -26.74
CA VAL A 83 -6.01 4.26 -26.31
C VAL A 83 -5.31 5.62 -26.24
N VAL A 84 -6.10 6.67 -26.33
CA VAL A 84 -5.63 8.04 -26.21
C VAL A 84 -6.28 8.66 -24.99
N PHE A 85 -5.47 9.12 -24.03
CA PHE A 85 -5.95 9.90 -22.91
C PHE A 85 -5.71 11.38 -23.17
N LYS A 86 -6.76 12.18 -23.15
CA LYS A 86 -6.65 13.62 -23.06
C LYS A 86 -6.43 14.00 -21.63
N VAL A 87 -5.29 14.53 -21.31
CA VAL A 87 -4.89 14.86 -19.94
C VAL A 87 -4.64 16.35 -19.82
N LYS A 88 -5.18 16.93 -18.75
CA LYS A 88 -4.91 18.30 -18.32
C LYS A 88 -4.29 18.28 -16.94
N VAL A 89 -3.17 18.94 -16.78
CA VAL A 89 -2.50 19.11 -15.48
C VAL A 89 -3.07 20.35 -14.80
N ASN A 90 -3.78 20.15 -13.69
CA ASN A 90 -4.37 21.27 -12.94
C ASN A 90 -3.35 21.87 -11.96
N GLU A 91 -2.59 21.00 -11.27
CA GLU A 91 -1.65 21.43 -10.25
C GLU A 91 -0.48 20.43 -10.16
N VAL A 92 0.68 20.91 -9.80
CA VAL A 92 1.86 20.07 -9.52
C VAL A 92 2.27 20.29 -8.08
N LYS A 93 2.35 19.21 -7.28
CA LYS A 93 2.78 19.22 -5.89
C LYS A 93 4.04 18.40 -5.73
N THR A 94 4.98 18.89 -4.93
CA THR A 94 6.16 18.12 -4.56
C THR A 94 6.12 17.75 -3.09
N LYS A 95 6.72 16.60 -2.77
CA LYS A 95 6.89 16.16 -1.39
C LYS A 95 8.11 16.85 -0.78
N VAL A 96 7.89 17.75 0.15
CA VAL A 96 8.97 18.33 0.94
C VAL A 96 9.15 17.49 2.21
N TYR A 97 10.33 16.90 2.34
CA TYR A 97 10.68 16.14 3.53
C TYR A 97 11.29 17.06 4.55
N PRO A 98 10.91 16.96 5.84
CA PRO A 98 11.54 17.70 6.90
C PRO A 98 13.01 17.29 7.05
N GLU A 99 13.82 18.18 7.56
CA GLU A 99 15.19 17.85 7.94
C GLU A 99 15.18 16.83 9.08
N LEU A 100 16.07 15.83 8.99
CA LEU A 100 16.24 14.80 10.00
C LEU A 100 17.06 15.35 11.17
N ASN A 101 16.43 16.23 11.96
CA ASN A 101 17.00 16.87 13.13
C ASN A 101 16.39 16.30 14.43
N GLU A 102 16.88 16.79 15.58
CA GLU A 102 16.44 16.34 16.91
C GLU A 102 14.93 16.57 17.12
N ASP A 103 14.39 17.71 16.65
CA ASP A 103 12.96 18.03 16.76
C ASP A 103 12.09 17.02 15.99
N PHE A 104 12.53 16.65 14.79
CA PHE A 104 11.85 15.62 13.99
C PHE A 104 11.81 14.25 14.69
N PHE A 105 12.90 13.87 15.35
CA PHE A 105 12.94 12.60 16.08
C PHE A 105 12.06 12.62 17.32
N LEU A 106 11.98 13.75 18.02
CA LEU A 106 11.07 13.96 19.16
C LEU A 106 9.60 13.86 18.72
N ASP A 107 9.24 14.49 17.59
CA ASP A 107 7.89 14.44 17.04
C ASP A 107 7.46 12.99 16.66
N LEU A 108 8.42 12.15 16.29
CA LEU A 108 8.21 10.72 16.03
C LEU A 108 8.17 9.86 17.32
N GLY A 109 8.36 10.46 18.50
CA GLY A 109 8.36 9.76 19.79
C GLY A 109 9.70 9.07 20.13
N PHE A 110 10.79 9.45 19.46
CA PHE A 110 12.13 8.95 19.76
C PHE A 110 12.86 9.92 20.71
N GLU A 111 12.60 9.80 22.02
CA GLU A 111 13.18 10.70 23.03
C GLU A 111 14.71 10.60 23.15
N ASP A 112 15.28 9.43 22.88
CA ASP A 112 16.71 9.14 23.03
C ASP A 112 17.51 9.24 21.72
N VAL A 113 16.87 9.64 20.60
CA VAL A 113 17.48 9.70 19.27
C VAL A 113 17.77 11.15 18.91
N LYS A 114 19.05 11.48 18.73
CA LYS A 114 19.49 12.83 18.39
C LYS A 114 20.10 12.93 16.99
N THR A 115 20.56 11.80 16.47
CA THR A 115 21.21 11.73 15.17
C THR A 115 20.60 10.64 14.29
N VAL A 116 20.80 10.74 12.98
CA VAL A 116 20.41 9.70 12.02
C VAL A 116 21.09 8.35 12.33
N GLU A 117 22.29 8.39 12.89
CA GLU A 117 23.02 7.18 13.29
C GLU A 117 22.38 6.50 14.51
N ASP A 118 21.91 7.29 15.47
CA ASP A 118 21.17 6.75 16.61
C ASP A 118 19.83 6.16 16.17
N LEU A 119 19.12 6.83 15.25
CA LEU A 119 17.90 6.30 14.65
C LEU A 119 18.15 4.94 13.98
N LYS A 120 19.20 4.84 13.17
CA LYS A 120 19.58 3.58 12.52
C LYS A 120 19.88 2.47 13.52
N LYS A 121 20.56 2.79 14.63
CA LYS A 121 20.86 1.82 15.70
C LYS A 121 19.56 1.35 16.38
N THR A 122 18.67 2.28 16.70
CA THR A 122 17.39 1.97 17.36
C THR A 122 16.52 1.07 16.47
N ILE A 123 16.38 1.42 15.18
CA ILE A 123 15.65 0.62 14.21
C ILE A 123 16.30 -0.77 14.07
N LYS A 124 17.62 -0.83 13.92
CA LYS A 124 18.34 -2.10 13.80
C LYS A 124 18.13 -2.99 15.01
N LYS A 125 18.17 -2.41 16.23
CA LYS A 125 17.95 -3.13 17.47
C LYS A 125 16.51 -3.72 17.49
N GLY A 126 15.48 -2.90 17.23
CA GLY A 126 14.10 -3.37 17.19
C GLY A 126 13.85 -4.46 16.14
N MET A 127 14.43 -4.31 14.94
CA MET A 127 14.34 -5.33 13.91
C MET A 127 15.08 -6.63 14.30
N THR A 128 16.18 -6.53 15.04
CA THR A 128 16.92 -7.70 15.52
C THR A 128 16.10 -8.45 16.55
N GLU A 129 15.60 -7.75 17.58
CA GLU A 129 14.75 -8.32 18.62
C GLU A 129 13.48 -8.98 18.02
N GLN A 130 12.86 -8.34 17.05
CA GLN A 130 11.71 -8.91 16.35
C GLN A 130 12.05 -10.20 15.59
N LYS A 131 13.20 -10.22 14.89
CA LYS A 131 13.65 -11.41 14.16
C LYS A 131 14.05 -12.55 15.10
N GLU A 132 14.71 -12.24 16.21
CA GLU A 132 15.05 -13.22 17.25
C GLU A 132 13.78 -13.85 17.83
N TYR A 133 12.79 -13.03 18.19
CA TYR A 133 11.50 -13.52 18.66
C TYR A 133 10.78 -14.41 17.63
N GLN A 134 10.77 -13.99 16.35
CA GLN A 134 10.19 -14.80 15.27
C GLN A 134 10.94 -16.13 15.08
N ALA A 135 12.26 -16.11 15.17
CA ALA A 135 13.10 -17.31 15.03
C ALA A 135 12.88 -18.28 16.20
N GLU A 136 12.76 -17.74 17.42
CA GLU A 136 12.47 -18.56 18.62
C GLU A 136 11.09 -19.20 18.53
N ASN A 137 10.05 -18.44 18.16
CA ASN A 137 8.71 -19.00 17.96
C ASN A 137 8.70 -20.09 16.89
N LYS A 138 9.35 -19.84 15.76
CA LYS A 138 9.47 -20.83 14.68
C LYS A 138 10.19 -22.10 15.16
N TYR A 139 11.25 -21.94 15.92
CA TYR A 139 11.98 -23.08 16.49
C TYR A 139 11.10 -23.91 17.43
N VAL A 140 10.32 -23.25 18.29
CA VAL A 140 9.36 -23.90 19.20
C VAL A 140 8.29 -24.65 18.40
N ASP A 141 7.73 -24.02 17.36
CA ASP A 141 6.72 -24.65 16.49
C ASP A 141 7.29 -25.90 15.81
N GLU A 142 8.49 -25.80 15.21
CA GLU A 142 9.17 -26.93 14.56
C GLU A 142 9.47 -28.06 15.57
N LEU A 143 9.83 -27.72 16.81
CA LEU A 143 10.03 -28.69 17.89
C LEU A 143 8.73 -29.43 18.22
N PHE A 144 7.63 -28.70 18.39
CA PHE A 144 6.31 -29.30 18.63
C PHE A 144 5.87 -30.18 17.47
N GLU A 145 6.05 -29.74 16.23
CA GLU A 145 5.76 -30.57 15.07
C GLU A 145 6.56 -31.87 15.04
N ALA A 146 7.86 -31.80 15.39
CA ALA A 146 8.71 -32.97 15.44
C ALA A 146 8.27 -33.94 16.55
N LEU A 147 7.88 -33.42 17.71
CA LEU A 147 7.34 -34.24 18.82
C LEU A 147 6.00 -34.88 18.44
N LEU A 148 5.08 -34.13 17.84
CA LEU A 148 3.76 -34.65 17.43
C LEU A 148 3.89 -35.79 16.40
N LYS A 149 4.91 -35.77 15.53
CA LYS A 149 5.18 -36.89 14.60
C LYS A 149 5.61 -38.18 15.29
N GLN A 150 6.12 -38.10 16.50
CA GLN A 150 6.61 -39.25 17.29
C GLN A 150 5.59 -39.76 18.33
N ILE A 151 4.53 -39.02 18.57
CA ILE A 151 3.53 -39.33 19.55
C ILE A 151 2.23 -39.74 18.86
N THR A 152 1.66 -40.86 19.24
CA THR A 152 0.29 -41.24 18.83
C THR A 152 -0.61 -41.04 20.05
N VAL A 153 -1.53 -40.10 19.97
CA VAL A 153 -2.46 -39.79 21.03
C VAL A 153 -3.89 -40.01 20.52
N GLU A 154 -4.67 -40.81 21.19
CA GLU A 154 -6.12 -40.89 20.98
C GLU A 154 -6.77 -39.84 21.89
N ILE A 155 -7.35 -38.81 21.27
CA ILE A 155 -8.07 -37.76 22.00
C ILE A 155 -9.53 -38.17 22.10
N PRO A 156 -10.10 -38.32 23.31
CA PRO A 156 -11.52 -38.62 23.48
C PRO A 156 -12.39 -37.53 22.83
N HIS A 157 -13.51 -37.94 22.26
CA HIS A 157 -14.42 -37.02 21.55
C HIS A 157 -14.98 -35.93 22.45
N GLU A 158 -15.16 -36.28 23.74
CA GLU A 158 -15.63 -35.36 24.78
C GLU A 158 -14.66 -34.19 24.99
N VAL A 159 -13.36 -34.44 24.99
CA VAL A 159 -12.32 -33.39 25.14
C VAL A 159 -12.32 -32.46 23.93
N ILE A 160 -12.52 -33.01 22.74
CA ILE A 160 -12.63 -32.20 21.52
C ILE A 160 -13.86 -31.27 21.57
N HIS A 161 -15.00 -31.79 22.07
CA HIS A 161 -16.21 -30.98 22.20
C HIS A 161 -16.07 -29.88 23.25
N GLU A 162 -15.47 -30.16 24.40
CA GLU A 162 -15.21 -29.16 25.44
C GLU A 162 -14.31 -28.03 24.92
N GLU A 163 -13.28 -28.37 24.14
CA GLU A 163 -12.38 -27.37 23.54
C GLU A 163 -13.09 -26.54 22.48
N MET A 164 -13.91 -27.17 21.64
CA MET A 164 -14.74 -26.48 20.65
C MET A 164 -15.69 -25.47 21.31
N ASP A 165 -16.36 -25.87 22.39
CA ASP A 165 -17.27 -25.00 23.14
C ASP A 165 -16.53 -23.81 23.76
N THR A 166 -15.32 -24.05 24.26
CA THR A 166 -14.44 -23.00 24.78
C THR A 166 -14.04 -22.02 23.68
N MET A 167 -13.60 -22.51 22.53
CA MET A 167 -13.24 -21.67 21.38
C MET A 167 -14.42 -20.84 20.87
N ILE A 168 -15.62 -21.44 20.79
CA ILE A 168 -16.85 -20.73 20.38
C ILE A 168 -17.14 -19.61 21.37
N LYS A 169 -17.05 -19.86 22.66
CA LYS A 169 -17.29 -18.86 23.71
C LYS A 169 -16.29 -17.71 23.65
N GLU A 170 -15.02 -18.01 23.48
CA GLU A 170 -13.98 -16.98 23.31
C GLU A 170 -14.22 -16.13 22.06
N TYR A 171 -14.66 -16.78 20.97
CA TYR A 171 -15.02 -16.08 19.72
C TYR A 171 -16.24 -15.18 19.90
N GLU A 172 -17.28 -15.68 20.60
CA GLU A 172 -18.44 -14.88 20.98
C GLU A 172 -18.07 -13.65 21.80
N ASP A 173 -17.21 -13.82 22.80
CA ASP A 173 -16.80 -12.73 23.66
C ASP A 173 -15.98 -11.68 22.89
N ARG A 174 -15.15 -12.11 21.96
CA ARG A 174 -14.43 -11.21 21.03
C ARG A 174 -15.38 -10.44 20.12
N LEU A 175 -16.40 -11.08 19.57
CA LEU A 175 -17.43 -10.43 18.76
C LEU A 175 -18.25 -9.43 19.58
N LYS A 176 -18.62 -9.77 20.82
CA LYS A 176 -19.33 -8.85 21.73
C LYS A 176 -18.53 -7.59 22.00
N MET A 177 -17.21 -7.69 22.17
CA MET A 177 -16.33 -6.51 22.33
C MET A 177 -16.35 -5.59 21.11
N GLN A 178 -16.67 -6.11 19.93
CA GLN A 178 -16.84 -5.37 18.68
C GLN A 178 -18.30 -4.97 18.39
N GLY A 179 -19.23 -5.25 19.32
CA GLY A 179 -20.66 -4.98 19.15
C GLY A 179 -21.37 -5.91 18.18
N LEU A 180 -20.76 -7.05 17.84
CA LEU A 180 -21.28 -8.06 16.90
C LEU A 180 -21.79 -9.31 17.65
N THR A 181 -22.57 -10.14 16.98
CA THR A 181 -23.06 -11.42 17.50
C THR A 181 -22.75 -12.54 16.50
N LEU A 182 -22.69 -13.81 16.96
CA LEU A 182 -22.41 -14.98 16.11
C LEU A 182 -23.45 -15.19 14.97
N LYS A 183 -24.59 -14.50 15.01
CA LYS A 183 -25.65 -14.60 13.99
C LYS A 183 -25.56 -13.51 12.92
N GLN A 184 -24.60 -12.63 13.00
CA GLN A 184 -24.28 -11.59 12.02
C GLN A 184 -23.00 -11.92 11.28
#